data_6019c43a65e34adafbba876492a74c4d
#
_entry.id   6019c43a65e34adafbba876492a74c4d
#
_cell.length_a   1.000
_cell.length_b   1.000
_cell.length_c   1.000
_cell.angle_alpha   90.00
_cell.angle_beta   90.00
_cell.angle_gamma   90.00
#
_symmetry.space_group_name_H-M   'P 1'
#
loop_
_entity.id
_entity.type
_entity.pdbx_description
1 polymer ?
#
loop_
_entity_poly.entity_id
_entity_poly.type
_entity_poly.pdbx_seq_one_letter_code
_entity_poly.pdbx_strand_id
1 'polypeptide(L)'
;NQQQLDIKAEIDDFMEKVFPNEELREYMWDHAASTLIGENINQKFIIYTGVGGNGKSIWVDLINLMLGDYADKINIALLTQKRKSIGGPTPEIAKLKGRRFVSMDEPSAGDELNEGIMKQMTGGDEMEGRAMYAKKMLKFVPQFELTCCTNHLFTIKSTDKGTWRRIRQVDFRAEFVDPEDYEIKKAQGLVGDKDRPIYVKDLKLKDKLPSWVEVFTAILIERVNETGGIVRDCPMVLEASKRYEEKENFWRQFINENIVKGTPDDKIKKNDIRNHFNEWYQTNYQQKPPKSSELYEQLEKNIGKQRNRAWYGYRIVYEAYDSEEEDGSD
;
A
#
# COMPACT_ATOMS: atom_id res chain seq x y z
N ASN A 1 -28.10 23.86 12.00
CA ASN A 1 -29.58 23.60 12.03
C ASN A 1 -29.81 22.08 12.19
N GLN A 2 -31.07 21.64 12.39
CA GLN A 2 -31.37 20.22 12.63
C GLN A 2 -30.95 19.32 11.45
N GLN A 3 -31.16 19.76 10.23
CA GLN A 3 -30.72 19.01 9.03
C GLN A 3 -29.20 18.76 8.98
N GLN A 4 -28.39 19.72 9.39
CA GLN A 4 -26.92 19.53 9.45
C GLN A 4 -26.50 18.56 10.54
N LEU A 5 -27.24 18.51 11.66
CA LEU A 5 -27.00 17.52 12.72
C LEU A 5 -27.37 16.12 12.26
N ASP A 6 -28.46 15.98 11.52
CA ASP A 6 -28.89 14.69 10.96
C ASP A 6 -27.86 14.18 9.93
N ILE A 7 -27.39 15.06 9.04
CA ILE A 7 -26.32 14.73 8.07
C ILE A 7 -25.03 14.35 8.79
N LYS A 8 -24.64 15.10 9.85
CA LYS A 8 -23.47 14.75 10.63
C LYS A 8 -23.58 13.35 11.23
N ALA A 9 -24.73 13.01 11.80
CA ALA A 9 -24.98 11.68 12.35
C ALA A 9 -24.89 10.58 11.27
N GLU A 10 -25.37 10.83 10.04
CA GLU A 10 -25.20 9.89 8.90
C GLU A 10 -23.73 9.72 8.52
N ILE A 11 -22.93 10.79 8.50
CA ILE A 11 -21.50 10.74 8.21
C ILE A 11 -20.75 9.97 9.33
N ASP A 12 -21.08 10.24 10.59
CA ASP A 12 -20.47 9.56 11.73
C ASP A 12 -20.79 8.04 11.69
N ASP A 13 -22.05 7.66 11.42
CA ASP A 13 -22.45 6.24 11.24
C ASP A 13 -21.70 5.57 10.08
N PHE A 14 -21.54 6.27 8.95
CA PHE A 14 -20.77 5.78 7.82
C PHE A 14 -19.30 5.54 8.22
N MET A 15 -18.67 6.49 8.90
CA MET A 15 -17.28 6.39 9.34
C MET A 15 -17.08 5.26 10.36
N GLU A 16 -18.02 5.07 11.27
CA GLU A 16 -18.00 3.99 12.25
C GLU A 16 -18.14 2.61 11.60
N LYS A 17 -18.98 2.49 10.58
CA LYS A 17 -19.16 1.23 9.84
C LYS A 17 -17.98 0.89 8.95
N VAL A 18 -17.42 1.86 8.23
CA VAL A 18 -16.27 1.64 7.34
C VAL A 18 -14.97 1.45 8.13
N PHE A 19 -14.80 2.21 9.21
CA PHE A 19 -13.63 2.19 10.10
C PHE A 19 -14.05 1.91 11.55
N PRO A 20 -14.39 0.64 11.87
CA PRO A 20 -14.92 0.27 13.19
C PRO A 20 -13.91 0.50 14.32
N ASN A 21 -12.61 0.38 14.04
CA ASN A 21 -11.57 0.72 15.00
C ASN A 21 -11.43 2.24 15.11
N GLU A 22 -11.49 2.76 16.33
CA GLU A 22 -11.47 4.19 16.62
C GLU A 22 -10.15 4.86 16.19
N GLU A 23 -8.99 4.25 16.48
CA GLU A 23 -7.69 4.80 16.10
C GLU A 23 -7.52 4.88 14.57
N LEU A 24 -8.01 3.85 13.85
CA LEU A 24 -8.02 3.85 12.40
C LEU A 24 -8.98 4.91 11.86
N ARG A 25 -10.15 5.06 12.47
CA ARG A 25 -11.14 6.10 12.09
C ARG A 25 -10.57 7.50 12.27
N GLU A 26 -9.88 7.76 13.38
CA GLU A 26 -9.18 9.02 13.63
C GLU A 26 -8.07 9.28 12.58
N TYR A 27 -7.28 8.26 12.26
CA TYR A 27 -6.28 8.33 11.19
C TYR A 27 -6.90 8.71 9.84
N MET A 28 -8.05 8.12 9.49
CA MET A 28 -8.73 8.38 8.23
C MET A 28 -9.36 9.78 8.19
N TRP A 29 -9.83 10.29 9.32
CA TRP A 29 -10.25 11.69 9.46
C TRP A 29 -9.07 12.65 9.27
N ASP A 30 -7.91 12.40 9.91
CA ASP A 30 -6.70 13.21 9.74
C ASP A 30 -6.24 13.19 8.28
N HIS A 31 -6.26 12.00 7.64
CA HIS A 31 -5.89 11.86 6.24
C HIS A 31 -6.84 12.60 5.28
N ALA A 32 -8.15 12.55 5.50
CA ALA A 32 -9.08 13.34 4.71
C ALA A 32 -8.86 14.84 4.91
N ALA A 33 -8.67 15.28 6.16
CA ALA A 33 -8.41 16.67 6.49
C ALA A 33 -7.11 17.20 5.87
N SER A 34 -6.05 16.38 5.78
CA SER A 34 -4.77 16.76 5.17
C SER A 34 -4.91 17.17 3.70
N THR A 35 -5.92 16.66 2.99
CA THR A 35 -6.20 17.02 1.60
C THR A 35 -6.61 18.49 1.42
N LEU A 36 -7.04 19.18 2.48
CA LEU A 36 -7.35 20.60 2.45
C LEU A 36 -6.12 21.49 2.51
N ILE A 37 -4.97 20.96 2.95
CA ILE A 37 -3.69 21.67 2.96
C ILE A 37 -3.07 21.59 1.56
N GLY A 38 -2.61 22.71 1.04
CA GLY A 38 -1.96 22.78 -0.28
C GLY A 38 -0.46 22.43 -0.24
N GLU A 39 -0.06 21.53 0.64
CA GLU A 39 1.32 21.09 0.83
C GLU A 39 1.34 19.60 1.13
N ASN A 40 2.33 18.89 0.61
CA ASN A 40 2.51 17.46 0.88
C ASN A 40 3.41 17.27 2.11
N ILE A 41 2.94 17.71 3.28
CA ILE A 41 3.69 17.68 4.54
C ILE A 41 3.90 16.25 5.06
N ASN A 42 2.97 15.36 4.80
CA ASN A 42 2.99 13.98 5.30
C ASN A 42 3.94 13.08 4.50
N GLN A 43 4.16 13.39 3.22
CA GLN A 43 5.02 12.62 2.31
C GLN A 43 4.68 11.13 2.29
N LYS A 44 3.39 10.77 2.21
CA LYS A 44 2.93 9.39 2.24
C LYS A 44 2.33 8.95 0.90
N PHE A 45 2.43 7.68 0.64
CA PHE A 45 1.68 6.94 -0.37
C PHE A 45 0.72 6.01 0.37
N ILE A 46 -0.56 6.32 0.31
CA ILE A 46 -1.59 5.58 1.05
C ILE A 46 -2.18 4.51 0.12
N ILE A 47 -2.18 3.26 0.57
CA ILE A 47 -2.71 2.13 -0.19
C ILE A 47 -3.93 1.60 0.57
N TYR A 48 -5.13 1.81 0.03
CA TYR A 48 -6.37 1.26 0.55
C TYR A 48 -6.55 -0.16 0.04
N THR A 49 -6.52 -1.13 0.94
CA THR A 49 -6.67 -2.55 0.62
C THR A 49 -7.98 -3.12 1.15
N GLY A 50 -8.44 -4.20 0.54
CA GLY A 50 -9.60 -4.98 1.00
C GLY A 50 -10.42 -5.53 -0.15
N VAL A 51 -11.08 -6.65 0.08
CA VAL A 51 -11.97 -7.32 -0.88
C VAL A 51 -13.16 -6.42 -1.23
N GLY A 52 -13.86 -6.68 -2.32
CA GLY A 52 -14.98 -5.86 -2.77
C GLY A 52 -16.07 -5.63 -1.69
N GLY A 53 -16.87 -4.58 -1.85
CA GLY A 53 -18.01 -4.30 -0.95
C GLY A 53 -17.61 -3.77 0.44
N ASN A 54 -16.49 -3.06 0.58
CA ASN A 54 -15.95 -2.60 1.87
C ASN A 54 -15.95 -1.07 2.08
N GLY A 55 -16.64 -0.32 1.23
CA GLY A 55 -16.76 1.12 1.37
C GLY A 55 -15.63 1.96 0.75
N LYS A 56 -14.52 1.37 0.25
CA LYS A 56 -13.40 2.12 -0.37
C LYS A 56 -13.85 3.13 -1.43
N SER A 57 -14.67 2.68 -2.39
CA SER A 57 -15.12 3.54 -3.50
C SER A 57 -15.98 4.70 -3.01
N ILE A 58 -16.86 4.46 -2.05
CA ILE A 58 -17.72 5.50 -1.46
C ILE A 58 -16.87 6.53 -0.72
N TRP A 59 -15.87 6.08 0.03
CA TRP A 59 -14.92 6.96 0.71
C TRP A 59 -14.17 7.87 -0.27
N VAL A 60 -13.63 7.31 -1.34
CA VAL A 60 -12.93 8.08 -2.39
C VAL A 60 -13.88 9.01 -3.14
N ASP A 61 -15.10 8.55 -3.46
CA ASP A 61 -16.11 9.37 -4.11
C ASP A 61 -16.49 10.60 -3.25
N LEU A 62 -16.61 10.43 -1.92
CA LEU A 62 -16.88 11.54 -1.00
C LEU A 62 -15.75 12.60 -0.99
N ILE A 63 -14.49 12.15 -0.92
CA ILE A 63 -13.33 13.07 -1.01
C ILE A 63 -13.30 13.79 -2.37
N ASN A 64 -13.53 13.05 -3.45
CA ASN A 64 -13.55 13.63 -4.79
C ASN A 64 -14.68 14.68 -4.97
N LEU A 65 -15.87 14.39 -4.45
CA LEU A 65 -16.99 15.34 -4.46
C LEU A 65 -16.68 16.60 -3.65
N MET A 66 -16.08 16.45 -2.48
CA MET A 66 -15.70 17.55 -1.62
C MET A 66 -14.64 18.46 -2.26
N LEU A 67 -13.64 17.87 -2.90
CA LEU A 67 -12.51 18.60 -3.48
C LEU A 67 -12.79 19.13 -4.88
N GLY A 68 -13.74 18.55 -5.61
CA GLY A 68 -14.06 18.94 -6.99
C GLY A 68 -12.80 18.96 -7.87
N ASP A 69 -12.49 20.11 -8.49
CA ASP A 69 -11.33 20.26 -9.38
C ASP A 69 -9.96 20.08 -8.69
N TYR A 70 -9.91 20.04 -7.36
CA TYR A 70 -8.68 19.76 -6.63
C TYR A 70 -8.38 18.26 -6.50
N ALA A 71 -9.35 17.39 -6.82
CA ALA A 71 -9.13 15.95 -6.92
C ALA A 71 -8.85 15.52 -8.37
N ASP A 72 -8.09 14.44 -8.55
CA ASP A 72 -7.90 13.81 -9.85
C ASP A 72 -7.71 12.30 -9.71
N LYS A 73 -7.97 11.60 -10.81
CA LYS A 73 -7.69 10.18 -10.94
C LYS A 73 -6.67 9.95 -12.05
N ILE A 74 -5.62 9.20 -11.77
CA ILE A 74 -4.57 8.90 -12.73
C ILE A 74 -4.47 7.40 -12.98
N ASN A 75 -3.97 7.05 -14.17
CA ASN A 75 -3.72 5.67 -14.51
C ASN A 75 -2.54 5.12 -13.70
N ILE A 76 -2.71 3.92 -13.17
CA ILE A 76 -1.68 3.20 -12.38
C ILE A 76 -0.38 3.01 -13.15
N ALA A 77 -0.42 2.96 -14.49
CA ALA A 77 0.75 2.84 -15.35
C ALA A 77 1.81 3.93 -15.08
N LEU A 78 1.39 5.09 -14.53
CA LEU A 78 2.34 6.13 -14.13
C LEU A 78 3.28 5.69 -13.02
N LEU A 79 2.81 4.80 -12.13
CA LEU A 79 3.60 4.24 -11.03
C LEU A 79 4.20 2.86 -11.31
N THR A 80 3.80 2.18 -12.39
CA THR A 80 4.27 0.81 -12.66
C THR A 80 5.16 0.72 -13.90
N GLN A 81 5.07 1.67 -14.82
CA GLN A 81 5.85 1.63 -16.05
C GLN A 81 7.07 2.53 -16.02
N LYS A 82 8.14 2.08 -16.68
CA LYS A 82 9.31 2.94 -16.95
C LYS A 82 8.97 3.97 -18.01
N ARG A 83 9.38 5.22 -17.83
CA ARG A 83 9.21 6.27 -18.84
C ARG A 83 9.93 5.87 -20.14
N LYS A 84 9.21 5.88 -21.25
CA LYS A 84 9.73 5.43 -22.55
C LYS A 84 10.59 6.46 -23.27
N SER A 85 10.46 7.76 -22.98
CA SER A 85 11.23 8.82 -23.67
C SER A 85 11.54 10.01 -22.76
N ILE A 86 12.75 10.54 -22.88
CA ILE A 86 13.15 11.80 -22.24
C ILE A 86 12.66 12.95 -23.12
N GLY A 87 12.00 13.95 -22.51
CA GLY A 87 11.52 15.16 -23.21
C GLY A 87 10.22 15.00 -23.99
N GLY A 88 9.56 13.83 -23.96
CA GLY A 88 8.23 13.62 -24.55
C GLY A 88 7.11 14.33 -23.76
N PRO A 89 5.88 14.47 -24.33
CA PRO A 89 4.72 14.93 -23.59
C PRO A 89 4.41 13.98 -22.42
N THR A 90 4.04 14.57 -21.29
CA THR A 90 3.62 13.86 -20.07
C THR A 90 2.36 14.50 -19.51
N PRO A 91 1.25 14.45 -20.27
CA PRO A 91 0.02 15.15 -19.91
C PRO A 91 -0.54 14.65 -18.55
N GLU A 92 -0.33 13.38 -18.20
CA GLU A 92 -0.73 12.78 -16.93
C GLU A 92 -0.05 13.48 -15.76
N ILE A 93 1.22 13.88 -15.90
CA ILE A 93 1.94 14.63 -14.87
C ILE A 93 1.51 16.10 -14.88
N ALA A 94 1.36 16.69 -16.06
CA ALA A 94 1.01 18.10 -16.19
C ALA A 94 -0.35 18.43 -15.53
N LYS A 95 -1.32 17.51 -15.57
CA LYS A 95 -2.64 17.70 -14.96
C LYS A 95 -2.63 17.67 -13.43
N LEU A 96 -1.55 17.16 -12.80
CA LEU A 96 -1.43 17.05 -11.34
C LEU A 96 -1.12 18.38 -10.66
N LYS A 97 -0.76 19.40 -11.42
CA LYS A 97 -0.49 20.72 -10.84
C LYS A 97 -1.70 21.28 -10.11
N GLY A 98 -1.53 21.62 -8.83
CA GLY A 98 -2.56 22.20 -7.97
C GLY A 98 -3.59 21.19 -7.44
N ARG A 99 -3.42 19.90 -7.74
CA ARG A 99 -4.26 18.86 -7.13
C ARG A 99 -3.91 18.70 -5.64
N ARG A 100 -4.89 18.27 -4.87
CA ARG A 100 -4.79 18.03 -3.42
C ARG A 100 -5.02 16.57 -3.05
N PHE A 101 -5.75 15.86 -3.87
CA PHE A 101 -5.96 14.42 -3.73
C PHE A 101 -5.83 13.75 -5.10
N VAL A 102 -5.00 12.73 -5.20
CA VAL A 102 -4.79 11.96 -6.43
C VAL A 102 -5.00 10.50 -6.13
N SER A 103 -6.07 9.95 -6.71
CA SER A 103 -6.38 8.53 -6.61
C SER A 103 -5.93 7.76 -7.85
N MET A 104 -5.70 6.46 -7.68
CA MET A 104 -5.34 5.54 -8.75
C MET A 104 -6.22 4.31 -8.76
N ASP A 105 -6.35 3.72 -9.94
CA ASP A 105 -6.96 2.42 -10.12
C ASP A 105 -6.06 1.29 -9.59
N GLU A 106 -6.66 0.11 -9.52
CA GLU A 106 -6.00 -1.12 -9.08
C GLU A 106 -4.84 -1.51 -10.02
N PRO A 107 -3.66 -1.82 -9.49
CA PRO A 107 -2.58 -2.42 -10.27
C PRO A 107 -2.96 -3.85 -10.69
N SER A 108 -2.38 -4.31 -11.78
CA SER A 108 -2.45 -5.72 -12.14
C SER A 108 -1.65 -6.57 -11.16
N ALA A 109 -2.04 -7.82 -10.99
CA ALA A 109 -1.27 -8.74 -10.16
C ALA A 109 0.18 -8.86 -10.68
N GLY A 110 1.15 -8.61 -9.80
CA GLY A 110 2.58 -8.62 -10.14
C GLY A 110 3.14 -7.31 -10.71
N ASP A 111 2.32 -6.25 -10.82
CA ASP A 111 2.83 -4.94 -11.18
C ASP A 111 3.90 -4.46 -10.16
N GLU A 112 5.04 -4.04 -10.67
CA GLU A 112 6.15 -3.55 -9.87
C GLU A 112 6.06 -2.03 -9.67
N LEU A 113 6.16 -1.57 -8.43
CA LEU A 113 6.15 -0.14 -8.12
C LEU A 113 7.41 0.55 -8.65
N ASN A 114 7.24 1.61 -9.43
CA ASN A 114 8.32 2.53 -9.79
C ASN A 114 8.58 3.49 -8.63
N GLU A 115 9.49 3.08 -7.74
CA GLU A 115 9.81 3.79 -6.50
C GLU A 115 10.33 5.21 -6.74
N GLY A 116 11.07 5.43 -7.83
CA GLY A 116 11.57 6.76 -8.18
C GLY A 116 10.43 7.76 -8.44
N ILE A 117 9.43 7.34 -9.19
CA ILE A 117 8.25 8.18 -9.45
C ILE A 117 7.41 8.36 -8.20
N MET A 118 7.18 7.28 -7.43
CA MET A 118 6.46 7.37 -6.16
C MET A 118 7.13 8.36 -5.19
N LYS A 119 8.46 8.28 -5.04
CA LYS A 119 9.22 9.21 -4.20
C LYS A 119 9.11 10.65 -4.68
N GLN A 120 9.15 10.87 -6.00
CA GLN A 120 9.01 12.20 -6.58
C GLN A 120 7.59 12.75 -6.37
N MET A 121 6.55 11.92 -6.52
CA MET A 121 5.16 12.34 -6.32
C MET A 121 4.79 12.59 -4.86
N THR A 122 5.45 11.93 -3.92
CA THR A 122 5.21 12.07 -2.48
C THR A 122 6.28 12.92 -1.77
N GLY A 123 7.27 13.41 -2.50
CA GLY A 123 8.32 14.27 -1.97
C GLY A 123 7.99 15.75 -2.11
N GLY A 124 8.91 16.59 -1.61
CA GLY A 124 8.87 18.04 -1.81
C GLY A 124 9.65 18.51 -3.04
N ASP A 125 10.11 17.59 -3.89
CA ASP A 125 10.90 17.93 -5.08
C ASP A 125 10.01 18.40 -6.23
N GLU A 126 10.55 19.34 -7.04
CA GLU A 126 9.87 19.83 -8.24
C GLU A 126 9.67 18.70 -9.27
N MET A 127 8.46 18.59 -9.78
CA MET A 127 8.10 17.74 -10.92
C MET A 127 7.98 18.56 -12.20
N GLU A 128 8.34 17.92 -13.30
CA GLU A 128 8.18 18.51 -14.64
C GLU A 128 7.22 17.67 -15.49
N GLY A 129 6.25 18.35 -16.09
CA GLY A 129 5.31 17.74 -17.01
C GLY A 129 5.05 18.65 -18.23
N ARG A 130 4.75 18.05 -19.37
CA ARG A 130 4.38 18.80 -20.57
C ARG A 130 3.02 18.32 -21.08
N ALA A 131 2.05 19.23 -21.09
CA ALA A 131 0.74 18.95 -21.69
C ALA A 131 0.88 18.69 -23.19
N MET A 132 -0.11 18.01 -23.77
CA MET A 132 -0.18 17.80 -25.21
C MET A 132 -0.15 19.15 -25.92
N TYR A 133 0.66 19.23 -27.00
CA TYR A 133 0.86 20.44 -27.81
C TYR A 133 1.45 21.66 -27.08
N ALA A 134 1.78 21.57 -25.78
CA ALA A 134 2.41 22.67 -25.07
C ALA A 134 3.86 22.85 -25.52
N LYS A 135 4.25 24.12 -25.75
CA LYS A 135 5.63 24.48 -26.14
C LYS A 135 6.59 24.51 -24.96
N LYS A 136 6.06 24.70 -23.73
CA LYS A 136 6.87 24.83 -22.51
C LYS A 136 6.59 23.68 -21.54
N MET A 137 7.64 23.29 -20.81
CA MET A 137 7.51 22.41 -19.65
C MET A 137 6.80 23.15 -18.53
N LEU A 138 5.92 22.48 -17.85
CA LEU A 138 5.27 22.92 -16.62
C LEU A 138 6.05 22.37 -15.44
N LYS A 139 6.43 23.24 -14.50
CA LYS A 139 7.11 22.86 -13.27
C LYS A 139 6.20 23.11 -12.07
N PHE A 140 6.17 22.22 -11.12
CA PHE A 140 5.39 22.36 -9.89
C PHE A 140 5.90 21.42 -8.81
N VAL A 141 5.68 21.77 -7.57
CA VAL A 141 5.87 20.88 -6.42
C VAL A 141 4.54 20.16 -6.17
N PRO A 142 4.53 18.82 -6.00
CA PRO A 142 3.33 18.06 -5.65
C PRO A 142 2.70 18.58 -4.36
N GLN A 143 1.38 18.78 -4.38
CA GLN A 143 0.59 19.31 -3.27
C GLN A 143 -0.52 18.34 -2.83
N PHE A 144 -0.47 17.11 -3.32
CA PHE A 144 -1.54 16.14 -3.16
C PHE A 144 -1.15 14.96 -2.27
N GLU A 145 -2.13 14.44 -1.57
CA GLU A 145 -2.06 13.12 -0.97
C GLU A 145 -2.26 12.07 -2.08
N LEU A 146 -1.28 11.15 -2.19
CA LEU A 146 -1.28 10.10 -3.20
C LEU A 146 -1.91 8.83 -2.65
N THR A 147 -2.96 8.34 -3.32
CA THR A 147 -3.72 7.18 -2.83
C THR A 147 -3.97 6.16 -3.95
N CYS A 148 -3.83 4.87 -3.63
CA CYS A 148 -4.17 3.77 -4.52
C CYS A 148 -5.22 2.88 -3.87
N CYS A 149 -6.30 2.56 -4.60
CA CYS A 149 -7.30 1.60 -4.17
C CYS A 149 -7.03 0.26 -4.84
N THR A 150 -6.78 -0.80 -4.05
CA THR A 150 -6.42 -2.09 -4.61
C THR A 150 -6.87 -3.27 -3.75
N ASN A 151 -7.08 -4.40 -4.41
CA ASN A 151 -7.18 -5.70 -3.76
C ASN A 151 -5.82 -6.45 -3.82
N HIS A 152 -4.93 -6.03 -4.71
CA HIS A 152 -3.60 -6.63 -4.92
C HIS A 152 -2.51 -5.59 -4.69
N LEU A 153 -1.59 -5.89 -3.78
CA LEU A 153 -0.46 -5.02 -3.49
C LEU A 153 0.57 -5.06 -4.63
N PHE A 154 1.32 -3.98 -4.79
CA PHE A 154 2.44 -3.92 -5.72
C PHE A 154 3.58 -4.83 -5.27
N THR A 155 4.34 -5.34 -6.24
CA THR A 155 5.67 -5.88 -5.93
C THR A 155 6.66 -4.73 -5.72
N ILE A 156 7.36 -4.72 -4.59
CA ILE A 156 8.34 -3.69 -4.22
C ILE A 156 9.68 -4.37 -3.95
N LYS A 157 10.60 -4.23 -4.88
CA LYS A 157 11.93 -4.89 -4.78
C LYS A 157 12.91 -4.20 -3.85
N SER A 158 12.68 -2.94 -3.54
CA SER A 158 13.61 -2.15 -2.76
C SER A 158 13.51 -2.43 -1.27
N THR A 159 14.67 -2.54 -0.65
CA THR A 159 14.84 -2.54 0.80
C THR A 159 15.15 -1.14 1.34
N ASP A 160 15.01 -0.09 0.51
CA ASP A 160 15.33 1.27 0.87
C ASP A 160 14.33 1.85 1.87
N LYS A 161 14.82 2.32 2.99
CA LYS A 161 14.02 2.97 4.03
C LYS A 161 13.27 4.21 3.51
N GLY A 162 13.81 4.89 2.49
CA GLY A 162 13.16 6.04 1.87
C GLY A 162 11.87 5.69 1.16
N THR A 163 11.74 4.48 0.60
CA THR A 163 10.52 3.92 0.03
C THR A 163 9.53 3.56 1.13
N TRP A 164 9.94 2.69 2.07
CA TRP A 164 9.04 2.12 3.06
C TRP A 164 8.50 3.13 4.08
N ARG A 165 9.24 4.17 4.42
CA ARG A 165 8.75 5.25 5.29
C ARG A 165 7.57 6.03 4.70
N ARG A 166 7.38 5.95 3.38
CA ARG A 166 6.30 6.63 2.65
C ARG A 166 5.04 5.79 2.52
N ILE A 167 5.17 4.48 2.50
CA ILE A 167 4.06 3.56 2.28
C ILE A 167 3.24 3.41 3.56
N ARG A 168 1.93 3.56 3.42
CA ARG A 168 0.95 3.29 4.47
C ARG A 168 -0.16 2.42 3.89
N GLN A 169 -0.29 1.21 4.41
CA GLN A 169 -1.37 0.29 4.05
C GLN A 169 -2.52 0.46 5.01
N VAL A 170 -3.69 0.76 4.47
CA VAL A 170 -4.96 0.88 5.21
C VAL A 170 -5.89 -0.24 4.79
N ASP A 171 -6.18 -1.15 5.71
CA ASP A 171 -7.07 -2.29 5.48
C ASP A 171 -8.52 -1.89 5.73
N PHE A 172 -9.35 -1.91 4.69
CA PHE A 172 -10.79 -1.75 4.79
C PHE A 172 -11.39 -3.11 5.14
N ARG A 173 -11.71 -3.33 6.42
CA ARG A 173 -12.07 -4.63 6.97
C ARG A 173 -13.57 -4.88 7.03
N ALA A 174 -14.39 -3.84 7.00
CA ALA A 174 -15.83 -3.97 6.97
C ALA A 174 -16.31 -4.58 5.65
N GLU A 175 -17.40 -5.32 5.68
CA GLU A 175 -18.05 -5.89 4.51
C GLU A 175 -19.50 -5.41 4.45
N PHE A 176 -19.93 -4.92 3.28
CA PHE A 176 -21.29 -4.50 3.01
C PHE A 176 -21.88 -5.42 1.96
N VAL A 177 -22.89 -6.19 2.36
CA VAL A 177 -23.50 -7.24 1.54
C VAL A 177 -24.98 -6.95 1.29
N ASP A 178 -25.54 -7.59 0.28
CA ASP A 178 -26.97 -7.51 0.02
C ASP A 178 -27.77 -8.18 1.15
N PRO A 179 -29.04 -7.80 1.38
CA PRO A 179 -29.83 -8.30 2.52
C PRO A 179 -29.92 -9.83 2.59
N GLU A 180 -30.02 -10.50 1.44
CA GLU A 180 -30.09 -11.97 1.36
C GLU A 180 -28.77 -12.61 1.84
N ASP A 181 -27.62 -12.10 1.37
CA ASP A 181 -26.30 -12.56 1.80
C ASP A 181 -26.05 -12.28 3.27
N TYR A 182 -26.55 -11.16 3.79
CA TYR A 182 -26.46 -10.84 5.21
C TYR A 182 -27.17 -11.89 6.09
N GLU A 183 -28.39 -12.32 5.73
CA GLU A 183 -29.08 -13.35 6.48
C GLU A 183 -28.38 -14.71 6.41
N ILE A 184 -27.80 -15.05 5.25
CA ILE A 184 -26.98 -16.27 5.10
C ILE A 184 -25.76 -16.23 6.03
N LYS A 185 -25.00 -15.13 5.99
CA LYS A 185 -23.81 -14.95 6.84
C LYS A 185 -24.16 -14.91 8.32
N LYS A 186 -25.31 -14.34 8.68
CA LYS A 186 -25.84 -14.31 10.05
C LYS A 186 -26.19 -15.71 10.53
N ALA A 187 -26.85 -16.52 9.71
CA ALA A 187 -27.15 -17.91 10.02
C ALA A 187 -25.86 -18.77 10.20
N GLN A 188 -24.77 -18.40 9.52
CA GLN A 188 -23.45 -19.02 9.64
C GLN A 188 -22.66 -18.52 10.85
N GLY A 189 -23.18 -17.56 11.65
CA GLY A 189 -22.49 -16.99 12.80
C GLY A 189 -21.33 -16.07 12.45
N LEU A 190 -21.25 -15.58 11.22
CA LEU A 190 -20.16 -14.71 10.74
C LEU A 190 -20.41 -13.22 11.05
N VAL A 191 -21.65 -12.85 11.36
CA VAL A 191 -22.03 -11.48 11.73
C VAL A 191 -21.73 -11.26 13.22
N GLY A 192 -21.07 -10.15 13.55
CA GLY A 192 -20.75 -9.79 14.94
C GLY A 192 -19.25 -9.79 15.27
N ASP A 193 -18.40 -10.16 14.32
CA ASP A 193 -16.96 -9.95 14.46
C ASP A 193 -16.67 -8.43 14.44
N LYS A 194 -16.08 -7.92 15.52
CA LYS A 194 -15.75 -6.50 15.67
C LYS A 194 -14.58 -6.05 14.78
N ASP A 195 -13.70 -6.97 14.43
CA ASP A 195 -12.54 -6.68 13.59
C ASP A 195 -12.88 -6.72 12.10
N ARG A 196 -13.91 -7.47 11.73
CA ARG A 196 -14.42 -7.61 10.35
C ARG A 196 -15.95 -7.59 10.33
N PRO A 197 -16.57 -6.46 10.71
CA PRO A 197 -18.01 -6.39 10.80
C PRO A 197 -18.66 -6.48 9.41
N ILE A 198 -19.83 -7.12 9.40
CA ILE A 198 -20.64 -7.28 8.20
C ILE A 198 -21.92 -6.48 8.39
N TYR A 199 -22.24 -5.65 7.41
CA TYR A 199 -23.41 -4.79 7.39
C TYR A 199 -24.25 -5.03 6.15
N VAL A 200 -25.53 -4.70 6.25
CA VAL A 200 -26.40 -4.62 5.07
C VAL A 200 -26.02 -3.38 4.26
N LYS A 201 -25.88 -3.53 2.95
CA LYS A 201 -25.53 -2.48 2.02
C LYS A 201 -26.68 -1.47 1.87
N ASP A 202 -26.39 -0.19 2.04
CA ASP A 202 -27.31 0.89 1.67
C ASP A 202 -27.14 1.23 0.18
N LEU A 203 -28.11 0.79 -0.64
CA LEU A 203 -28.08 1.03 -2.09
C LEU A 203 -28.23 2.51 -2.47
N LYS A 204 -28.77 3.34 -1.57
CA LYS A 204 -28.98 4.78 -1.77
C LYS A 204 -27.84 5.62 -1.22
N LEU A 205 -26.82 5.01 -0.61
CA LEU A 205 -25.74 5.74 0.04
C LEU A 205 -25.02 6.70 -0.92
N LYS A 206 -24.78 6.26 -2.15
CA LYS A 206 -24.12 7.10 -3.17
C LYS A 206 -24.92 8.35 -3.51
N ASP A 207 -26.25 8.27 -3.50
CA ASP A 207 -27.13 9.40 -3.79
C ASP A 207 -27.15 10.44 -2.65
N LYS A 208 -26.75 10.04 -1.44
CA LYS A 208 -26.66 10.93 -0.28
C LYS A 208 -25.36 11.77 -0.27
N LEU A 209 -24.29 11.29 -0.89
CA LEU A 209 -22.97 11.93 -0.83
C LEU A 209 -22.98 13.42 -1.19
N PRO A 210 -23.68 13.88 -2.24
CA PRO A 210 -23.72 15.31 -2.56
C PRO A 210 -24.28 16.18 -1.42
N SER A 211 -25.24 15.67 -0.64
CA SER A 211 -25.80 16.38 0.50
C SER A 211 -24.86 16.43 1.72
N TRP A 212 -23.91 15.52 1.79
CA TRP A 212 -22.91 15.44 2.87
C TRP A 212 -21.74 16.41 2.72
N VAL A 213 -21.45 16.85 1.47
CA VAL A 213 -20.24 17.60 1.13
C VAL A 213 -20.00 18.80 2.03
N GLU A 214 -21.03 19.62 2.27
CA GLU A 214 -20.91 20.83 3.09
C GLU A 214 -20.54 20.51 4.54
N VAL A 215 -21.27 19.56 5.16
CA VAL A 215 -21.05 19.16 6.56
C VAL A 215 -19.73 18.43 6.69
N PHE A 216 -19.39 17.53 5.76
CA PHE A 216 -18.12 16.83 5.73
C PHE A 216 -16.94 17.81 5.63
N THR A 217 -17.04 18.81 4.75
CA THR A 217 -16.03 19.85 4.61
C THR A 217 -15.85 20.64 5.91
N ALA A 218 -16.95 21.00 6.60
CA ALA A 218 -16.89 21.71 7.87
C ALA A 218 -16.15 20.91 8.95
N ILE A 219 -16.44 19.61 9.06
CA ILE A 219 -15.75 18.69 9.98
C ILE A 219 -14.24 18.66 9.67
N LEU A 220 -13.88 18.55 8.37
CA LEU A 220 -12.46 18.51 7.98
C LEU A 220 -11.72 19.85 8.24
N ILE A 221 -12.40 20.98 8.08
CA ILE A 221 -11.81 22.31 8.40
C ILE A 221 -11.51 22.41 9.90
N GLU A 222 -12.46 21.99 10.75
CA GLU A 222 -12.23 21.95 12.20
C GLU A 222 -11.00 21.07 12.51
N ARG A 223 -10.92 19.91 11.89
CA ARG A 223 -9.80 18.97 12.07
C ARG A 223 -8.47 19.53 11.59
N VAL A 224 -8.43 20.23 10.46
CA VAL A 224 -7.22 20.93 9.99
C VAL A 224 -6.75 21.97 10.99
N ASN A 225 -7.68 22.71 11.59
CA ASN A 225 -7.33 23.72 12.60
C ASN A 225 -6.69 23.09 13.85
N GLU A 226 -7.07 21.87 14.20
CA GLU A 226 -6.50 21.13 15.32
C GLU A 226 -5.15 20.48 15.00
N THR A 227 -5.03 19.89 13.81
CA THR A 227 -3.88 19.05 13.43
C THR A 227 -2.83 19.75 12.58
N GLY A 228 -3.18 20.91 11.99
CA GLY A 228 -2.36 21.57 10.97
C GLY A 228 -2.18 20.74 9.69
N GLY A 229 -3.05 19.73 9.45
CA GLY A 229 -2.96 18.81 8.33
C GLY A 229 -1.95 17.67 8.54
N ILE A 230 -1.41 17.53 9.74
CA ILE A 230 -0.52 16.41 10.09
C ILE A 230 -1.38 15.16 10.34
N VAL A 231 -1.05 14.08 9.65
CA VAL A 231 -1.66 12.76 9.84
C VAL A 231 -0.84 11.98 10.85
N ARG A 232 -1.40 11.77 12.04
CA ARG A 232 -0.74 11.01 13.11
C ARG A 232 -0.69 9.54 12.75
N ASP A 233 0.44 8.88 13.01
CA ASP A 233 0.57 7.44 12.73
C ASP A 233 -0.42 6.63 13.59
N CYS A 234 -1.05 5.63 12.95
CA CYS A 234 -1.96 4.66 13.58
C CYS A 234 -1.25 3.30 13.70
N PRO A 235 -1.24 2.66 14.88
CA PRO A 235 -0.60 1.36 15.08
C PRO A 235 -1.03 0.30 14.07
N MET A 236 -2.32 0.20 13.76
CA MET A 236 -2.84 -0.76 12.77
C MET A 236 -2.29 -0.51 11.36
N VAL A 237 -2.16 0.76 10.96
CA VAL A 237 -1.62 1.15 9.65
C VAL A 237 -0.11 0.86 9.58
N LEU A 238 0.62 1.14 10.66
CA LEU A 238 2.05 0.84 10.75
C LEU A 238 2.31 -0.66 10.70
N GLU A 239 1.52 -1.44 11.44
CA GLU A 239 1.64 -2.90 11.45
C GLU A 239 1.31 -3.53 10.09
N ALA A 240 0.23 -3.08 9.42
CA ALA A 240 -0.11 -3.54 8.09
C ALA A 240 1.01 -3.20 7.08
N SER A 241 1.55 -1.98 7.14
CA SER A 241 2.65 -1.53 6.29
C SER A 241 3.93 -2.32 6.56
N LYS A 242 4.21 -2.66 7.81
CA LYS A 242 5.36 -3.49 8.19
C LYS A 242 5.21 -4.93 7.70
N ARG A 243 4.02 -5.54 7.83
CA ARG A 243 3.75 -6.86 7.25
C ARG A 243 3.94 -6.88 5.74
N TYR A 244 3.53 -5.80 5.05
CA TYR A 244 3.76 -5.64 3.63
C TYR A 244 5.26 -5.58 3.30
N GLU A 245 6.03 -4.74 4.00
CA GLU A 245 7.49 -4.66 3.85
C GLU A 245 8.17 -6.02 4.08
N GLU A 246 7.77 -6.73 5.12
CA GLU A 246 8.32 -8.05 5.44
C GLU A 246 8.01 -9.09 4.36
N LYS A 247 6.80 -9.05 3.79
CA LYS A 247 6.40 -9.94 2.69
C LYS A 247 7.17 -9.67 1.41
N GLU A 248 7.42 -8.41 1.08
CA GLU A 248 8.15 -8.02 -0.13
C GLU A 248 9.68 -8.18 0.03
N ASN A 249 10.17 -8.41 1.23
CA ASN A 249 11.58 -8.58 1.50
C ASN A 249 12.03 -10.03 1.24
N PHE A 250 12.11 -10.40 -0.03
CA PHE A 250 12.55 -11.73 -0.45
C PHE A 250 13.95 -12.11 0.09
N TRP A 251 14.81 -11.16 0.41
CA TRP A 251 16.10 -11.44 1.04
C TRP A 251 15.92 -12.04 2.42
N ARG A 252 15.03 -11.43 3.23
CA ARG A 252 14.72 -11.91 4.57
C ARG A 252 13.97 -13.24 4.52
N GLN A 253 13.06 -13.38 3.56
CA GLN A 253 12.35 -14.62 3.32
C GLN A 253 13.36 -15.74 3.00
N PHE A 254 14.24 -15.54 2.02
CA PHE A 254 15.29 -16.50 1.68
C PHE A 254 16.14 -16.89 2.89
N ILE A 255 16.61 -15.89 3.66
CA ILE A 255 17.47 -16.16 4.83
C ILE A 255 16.73 -16.98 5.87
N ASN A 256 15.47 -16.62 6.18
CA ASN A 256 14.68 -17.33 7.22
C ASN A 256 14.33 -18.76 6.81
N GLU A 257 14.02 -18.99 5.55
CA GLU A 257 13.64 -20.32 5.04
C GLU A 257 14.83 -21.24 4.83
N ASN A 258 15.97 -20.68 4.42
CA ASN A 258 17.08 -21.48 3.89
C ASN A 258 18.36 -21.46 4.73
N ILE A 259 18.44 -20.60 5.77
CA ILE A 259 19.63 -20.47 6.58
C ILE A 259 19.30 -20.65 8.07
N VAL A 260 19.94 -21.61 8.71
CA VAL A 260 19.80 -21.84 10.15
C VAL A 260 21.14 -21.74 10.86
N LYS A 261 21.11 -21.38 12.14
CA LYS A 261 22.29 -21.48 13.00
C LYS A 261 22.72 -22.93 13.11
N GLY A 262 24.00 -23.17 12.88
CA GLY A 262 24.66 -24.47 13.06
C GLY A 262 25.67 -24.44 14.20
N THR A 263 26.54 -25.42 14.21
CA THR A 263 27.69 -25.50 15.10
C THR A 263 28.82 -24.55 14.64
N PRO A 264 29.83 -24.22 15.47
CA PRO A 264 30.97 -23.41 15.06
C PRO A 264 31.75 -23.94 13.85
N ASP A 265 31.68 -25.27 13.60
CA ASP A 265 32.32 -25.92 12.47
C ASP A 265 31.53 -25.85 11.17
N ASP A 266 30.23 -25.58 11.27
CA ASP A 266 29.36 -25.40 10.11
C ASP A 266 29.74 -24.13 9.35
N LYS A 267 29.68 -24.21 8.02
CA LYS A 267 29.96 -23.06 7.16
C LYS A 267 29.17 -23.08 5.87
N ILE A 268 28.75 -21.91 5.46
CA ILE A 268 28.11 -21.67 4.17
C ILE A 268 29.14 -21.08 3.23
N LYS A 269 29.52 -21.80 2.17
CA LYS A 269 30.44 -21.27 1.15
C LYS A 269 29.72 -20.31 0.21
N LYS A 270 30.45 -19.30 -0.27
CA LYS A 270 29.94 -18.24 -1.14
C LYS A 270 29.29 -18.75 -2.44
N ASN A 271 29.86 -19.80 -3.04
CA ASN A 271 29.31 -20.39 -4.26
C ASN A 271 28.05 -21.20 -3.98
N ASP A 272 28.01 -21.95 -2.88
CA ASP A 272 26.89 -22.83 -2.55
C ASP A 272 25.63 -21.99 -2.29
N ILE A 273 25.76 -20.95 -1.46
CA ILE A 273 24.63 -20.07 -1.16
C ILE A 273 24.14 -19.29 -2.39
N ARG A 274 25.05 -18.90 -3.30
CA ARG A 274 24.67 -18.24 -4.55
C ARG A 274 23.83 -19.15 -5.44
N ASN A 275 24.27 -20.42 -5.60
CA ASN A 275 23.55 -21.38 -6.44
C ASN A 275 22.18 -21.68 -5.84
N HIS A 276 22.14 -21.94 -4.55
CA HIS A 276 20.89 -22.21 -3.82
C HIS A 276 19.93 -21.00 -3.87
N PHE A 277 20.42 -19.78 -3.70
CA PHE A 277 19.62 -18.57 -3.86
C PHE A 277 19.06 -18.41 -5.28
N ASN A 278 19.85 -18.69 -6.31
CA ASN A 278 19.39 -18.56 -7.68
C ASN A 278 18.26 -19.56 -7.99
N GLU A 279 18.39 -20.80 -7.53
CA GLU A 279 17.35 -21.83 -7.67
C GLU A 279 16.10 -21.45 -6.92
N TRP A 280 16.21 -21.10 -5.63
CA TRP A 280 15.11 -20.64 -4.81
C TRP A 280 14.40 -19.42 -5.42
N TYR A 281 15.16 -18.44 -5.90
CA TYR A 281 14.59 -17.22 -6.49
C TYR A 281 13.86 -17.50 -7.82
N GLN A 282 14.41 -18.35 -8.66
CA GLN A 282 13.76 -18.76 -9.92
C GLN A 282 12.47 -19.54 -9.66
N THR A 283 12.47 -20.44 -8.69
CA THR A 283 11.29 -21.23 -8.31
C THR A 283 10.16 -20.33 -7.78
N ASN A 284 10.48 -19.39 -6.89
CA ASN A 284 9.48 -18.57 -6.24
C ASN A 284 9.01 -17.37 -7.06
N TYR A 285 9.87 -16.78 -7.89
CA TYR A 285 9.58 -15.52 -8.59
C TYR A 285 9.60 -15.63 -10.11
N GLN A 286 10.04 -16.74 -10.68
CA GLN A 286 10.14 -16.99 -12.13
C GLN A 286 10.83 -15.85 -12.91
N GLN A 287 11.76 -15.17 -12.27
CA GLN A 287 12.48 -14.00 -12.78
C GLN A 287 13.98 -14.21 -12.67
N LYS A 288 14.75 -13.37 -13.37
CA LYS A 288 16.21 -13.38 -13.26
C LYS A 288 16.63 -12.96 -11.84
N PRO A 289 17.45 -13.75 -11.13
CA PRO A 289 17.93 -13.41 -9.80
C PRO A 289 18.72 -12.09 -9.77
N PRO A 290 18.67 -11.37 -8.65
CA PRO A 290 19.53 -10.22 -8.37
C PRO A 290 21.02 -10.58 -8.46
N LYS A 291 21.86 -9.54 -8.51
CA LYS A 291 23.32 -9.77 -8.57
C LYS A 291 23.82 -10.43 -7.28
N SER A 292 24.78 -11.33 -7.43
CA SER A 292 25.38 -12.02 -6.29
C SER A 292 26.02 -11.08 -5.26
N SER A 293 26.45 -9.88 -5.68
CA SER A 293 26.95 -8.84 -4.76
C SER A 293 25.90 -8.38 -3.77
N GLU A 294 24.64 -8.23 -4.22
CA GLU A 294 23.51 -7.84 -3.39
C GLU A 294 23.18 -8.95 -2.37
N LEU A 295 23.15 -10.21 -2.82
CA LEU A 295 22.97 -11.36 -1.92
C LEU A 295 24.02 -11.33 -0.80
N TYR A 296 25.30 -11.16 -1.13
CA TYR A 296 26.36 -11.19 -0.14
C TYR A 296 26.28 -10.02 0.85
N GLU A 297 25.90 -8.84 0.38
CA GLU A 297 25.66 -7.68 1.25
C GLU A 297 24.52 -7.94 2.23
N GLN A 298 23.43 -8.55 1.77
CA GLN A 298 22.29 -8.89 2.63
C GLN A 298 22.66 -10.00 3.64
N LEU A 299 23.43 -10.99 3.23
CA LEU A 299 23.94 -12.01 4.16
C LEU A 299 24.82 -11.39 5.24
N GLU A 300 25.74 -10.48 4.86
CA GLU A 300 26.60 -9.80 5.83
C GLU A 300 25.81 -8.94 6.84
N LYS A 301 24.73 -8.33 6.42
CA LYS A 301 23.82 -7.57 7.29
C LYS A 301 23.06 -8.46 8.29
N ASN A 302 22.67 -9.67 7.88
CA ASN A 302 21.77 -10.53 8.65
C ASN A 302 22.50 -11.59 9.49
N ILE A 303 23.59 -12.19 8.95
CA ILE A 303 24.32 -13.29 9.60
C ILE A 303 25.80 -12.98 9.85
N GLY A 304 26.23 -11.74 9.58
CA GLY A 304 27.57 -11.27 9.89
C GLY A 304 28.56 -11.36 8.72
N LYS A 305 29.75 -10.77 8.92
CA LYS A 305 30.78 -10.70 7.88
C LYS A 305 31.34 -12.07 7.53
N GLN A 306 31.54 -12.30 6.24
CA GLN A 306 32.21 -13.49 5.74
C GLN A 306 33.71 -13.51 6.11
N ARG A 307 34.24 -14.72 6.29
CA ARG A 307 35.70 -14.98 6.44
C ARG A 307 36.08 -16.10 5.46
N ASN A 308 37.20 -15.96 4.75
CA ASN A 308 37.68 -16.97 3.80
C ASN A 308 36.59 -17.43 2.78
N ARG A 309 35.79 -16.49 2.26
CA ARG A 309 34.67 -16.75 1.33
C ARG A 309 33.59 -17.67 1.90
N ALA A 310 33.38 -17.68 3.22
CA ALA A 310 32.33 -18.44 3.88
C ALA A 310 31.79 -17.71 5.11
N TRP A 311 30.56 -18.06 5.52
CA TRP A 311 29.92 -17.67 6.79
C TRP A 311 29.96 -18.89 7.71
N TYR A 312 30.58 -18.74 8.88
CA TYR A 312 30.76 -19.81 9.88
C TYR A 312 29.65 -19.76 10.90
N GLY A 313 29.31 -20.92 11.47
CA GLY A 313 28.23 -21.08 12.45
C GLY A 313 26.81 -21.11 11.84
N TYR A 314 26.74 -21.31 10.53
CA TYR A 314 25.48 -21.39 9.80
C TYR A 314 25.54 -22.52 8.76
N ARG A 315 24.34 -23.08 8.44
CA ARG A 315 24.17 -24.09 7.38
C ARG A 315 22.97 -23.76 6.50
N ILE A 316 22.99 -24.21 5.26
CA ILE A 316 21.87 -24.16 4.33
C ILE A 316 20.92 -25.32 4.67
N VAL A 317 19.64 -25.05 4.75
CA VAL A 317 18.58 -26.06 4.78
C VAL A 317 18.21 -26.37 3.34
N TYR A 318 18.37 -27.58 2.90
CA TYR A 318 17.85 -28.08 1.65
C TYR A 318 16.51 -28.74 1.97
N GLU A 319 15.44 -28.47 1.22
CA GLU A 319 14.23 -29.27 1.31
C GLU A 319 14.60 -30.72 1.04
N ALA A 320 14.34 -31.60 2.00
CA ALA A 320 14.47 -33.04 1.77
C ALA A 320 13.41 -33.41 0.73
N TYR A 321 13.83 -33.86 -0.45
CA TYR A 321 12.97 -34.64 -1.30
C TYR A 321 12.64 -35.90 -0.50
N ASP A 322 11.40 -36.02 -0.05
CA ASP A 322 10.86 -37.32 0.39
C ASP A 322 10.89 -38.26 -0.83
N SER A 323 12.00 -38.96 -0.95
CA SER A 323 12.01 -40.19 -1.75
C SER A 323 11.13 -41.18 -0.98
N GLU A 324 9.89 -41.31 -1.37
CA GLU A 324 9.12 -42.52 -1.08
C GLU A 324 9.96 -43.69 -1.59
N GLU A 325 10.64 -44.38 -0.69
CA GLU A 325 11.15 -45.71 -0.90
C GLU A 325 9.90 -46.60 -1.13
N GLU A 326 9.63 -46.90 -2.39
CA GLU A 326 8.82 -48.07 -2.74
C GLU A 326 9.52 -49.29 -2.13
N ASP A 327 9.06 -49.67 -0.94
CA ASP A 327 9.40 -50.94 -0.32
C ASP A 327 8.71 -52.03 -1.15
N GLY A 328 9.44 -52.54 -2.15
CA GLY A 328 9.09 -53.70 -2.86
C GLY A 328 9.35 -54.92 -1.99
N SER A 329 8.28 -55.50 -1.48
CA SER A 329 8.32 -56.85 -0.93
C SER A 329 7.26 -57.71 -1.58
N ASP A 330 7.77 -58.71 -2.35
CA ASP A 330 7.25 -60.01 -2.72
C ASP A 330 5.73 -60.29 -2.66
#